data_5634a0f7c89597edd28a330de0474482
#
_entry.id   5634a0f7c89597edd28a330de0474482
#
_cell.length_a   1.000
_cell.length_b   1.000
_cell.length_c   1.000
_cell.angle_alpha   90.00
_cell.angle_beta   90.00
_cell.angle_gamma   90.00
#
_symmetry.space_group_name_H-M   'P 1'
#
loop_
_entity.id
_entity.type
_entity.pdbx_description
1 polymer ?
#
loop_
_entity_poly.entity_id
_entity_poly.type
_entity_poly.pdbx_seq_one_letter_code
_entity_poly.pdbx_strand_id
1 'polypeptide(L)'
;GMKVRGVYERSDAKVREQEGMERKKGFIGEEFPTKVLIQENGVKYYVDVAEGQKTGFFLDQKYNRLAIQKLCKGGRVLDCFTHTGSFALNAAVAGAEKVLGVDASALGVEQARENAALNGMDETVQFICEDVFELLPKLEREGEKFDVVILDPPAFTKSRNSVKNAVKGYREI
;
A
#
# COMPACT_ATOMS: atom_id res chain seq x y z
N GLY A 1 -26.04 -16.49 -0.40
CA GLY A 1 -24.63 -16.60 -0.74
C GLY A 1 -24.18 -15.37 -1.52
N MET A 2 -22.91 -15.00 -1.45
CA MET A 2 -22.35 -13.93 -2.29
C MET A 2 -22.38 -14.35 -3.76
N LYS A 3 -22.79 -13.43 -4.65
CA LYS A 3 -22.61 -13.62 -6.10
C LYS A 3 -21.14 -13.31 -6.44
N VAL A 4 -20.36 -14.35 -6.72
CA VAL A 4 -18.96 -14.23 -7.15
C VAL A 4 -18.94 -14.12 -8.67
N ARG A 5 -18.21 -13.13 -9.23
CA ARG A 5 -18.05 -12.97 -10.68
C ARG A 5 -17.00 -13.93 -11.26
N GLY A 6 -16.00 -14.27 -10.45
CA GLY A 6 -14.93 -15.18 -10.83
C GLY A 6 -13.99 -15.42 -9.66
N VAL A 7 -13.10 -16.35 -9.82
CA VAL A 7 -12.09 -16.72 -8.83
C VAL A 7 -10.73 -16.77 -9.52
N TYR A 8 -9.73 -16.09 -8.93
CA TYR A 8 -8.35 -16.15 -9.37
C TYR A 8 -7.48 -16.77 -8.27
N GLU A 9 -6.83 -17.89 -8.58
CA GLU A 9 -5.94 -18.56 -7.63
C GLU A 9 -4.58 -17.88 -7.57
N ARG A 10 -4.13 -17.52 -6.37
CA ARG A 10 -2.80 -16.96 -6.07
C ARG A 10 -2.06 -17.88 -5.09
N SER A 11 -1.81 -19.12 -5.55
CA SER A 11 -1.08 -20.13 -4.80
C SER A 11 0.40 -20.22 -5.26
N ASP A 12 1.01 -19.07 -5.55
CA ASP A 12 2.36 -18.91 -6.12
C ASP A 12 3.45 -18.60 -5.07
N ALA A 13 3.13 -18.66 -3.78
CA ALA A 13 4.08 -18.43 -2.69
C ALA A 13 5.17 -19.50 -2.60
N LYS A 14 6.44 -19.08 -2.43
CA LYS A 14 7.60 -19.98 -2.33
C LYS A 14 7.50 -21.03 -1.21
N VAL A 15 6.79 -20.73 -0.13
CA VAL A 15 6.60 -21.66 0.99
C VAL A 15 5.90 -22.95 0.57
N ARG A 16 5.08 -22.93 -0.48
CA ARG A 16 4.41 -24.13 -0.99
C ARG A 16 5.40 -25.21 -1.43
N GLU A 17 6.49 -24.82 -2.08
CA GLU A 17 7.54 -25.77 -2.51
C GLU A 17 8.22 -26.45 -1.32
N GLN A 18 8.38 -25.71 -0.20
CA GLN A 18 8.94 -26.26 1.04
C GLN A 18 8.02 -27.31 1.69
N GLU A 19 6.71 -27.20 1.42
CA GLU A 19 5.67 -28.12 1.89
C GLU A 19 5.33 -29.21 0.86
N GLY A 20 6.12 -29.32 -0.22
CA GLY A 20 5.92 -30.31 -1.29
C GLY A 20 4.72 -30.04 -2.19
N MET A 21 4.20 -28.80 -2.21
CA MET A 21 3.09 -28.39 -3.06
C MET A 21 3.57 -27.60 -4.27
N GLU A 22 2.95 -27.82 -5.43
CA GLU A 22 3.19 -27.03 -6.63
C GLU A 22 2.66 -25.59 -6.47
N ARG A 23 3.36 -24.64 -7.09
CA ARG A 23 2.84 -23.29 -7.24
C ARG A 23 1.78 -23.26 -8.31
N LYS A 24 0.67 -22.57 -8.02
CA LYS A 24 -0.42 -22.36 -8.96
C LYS A 24 -0.83 -20.91 -9.01
N LYS A 25 -1.10 -20.43 -10.21
CA LYS A 25 -1.63 -19.09 -10.47
C LYS A 25 -2.53 -19.15 -11.69
N GLY A 26 -3.75 -18.63 -11.62
CA GLY A 26 -4.66 -18.63 -12.74
C GLY A 26 -6.13 -18.57 -12.36
N PHE A 27 -6.98 -18.55 -13.36
CA PHE A 27 -8.42 -18.53 -13.18
C PHE A 27 -8.96 -19.91 -12.77
N ILE A 28 -9.95 -19.90 -11.88
CA ILE A 28 -10.76 -21.06 -11.58
C ILE A 28 -12.16 -20.80 -12.18
N GLY A 29 -12.46 -21.49 -13.29
CA GLY A 29 -13.67 -21.27 -14.08
C GLY A 29 -13.43 -20.23 -15.19
N GLU A 30 -14.39 -19.32 -15.37
CA GLU A 30 -14.36 -18.32 -16.44
C GLU A 30 -13.33 -17.22 -16.16
N GLU A 31 -12.68 -16.74 -17.22
CA GLU A 31 -11.75 -15.62 -17.17
C GLU A 31 -12.52 -14.30 -17.01
N PHE A 32 -11.88 -13.34 -16.31
CA PHE A 32 -12.40 -11.99 -16.13
C PHE A 32 -11.26 -10.96 -16.12
N PRO A 33 -11.52 -9.66 -16.33
CA PRO A 33 -10.52 -8.61 -16.20
C PRO A 33 -9.94 -8.59 -14.79
N THR A 34 -8.63 -8.80 -14.65
CA THR A 34 -7.95 -8.91 -13.34
C THR A 34 -7.79 -7.58 -12.63
N LYS A 35 -7.76 -6.47 -13.38
CA LYS A 35 -7.80 -5.10 -12.83
C LYS A 35 -9.25 -4.74 -12.51
N VAL A 36 -9.60 -4.76 -11.24
CA VAL A 36 -10.97 -4.54 -10.76
C VAL A 36 -11.07 -3.24 -9.97
N LEU A 37 -12.19 -2.55 -10.11
CA LEU A 37 -12.53 -1.38 -9.31
C LEU A 37 -13.16 -1.83 -7.99
N ILE A 38 -12.58 -1.40 -6.88
CA ILE A 38 -13.15 -1.58 -5.54
C ILE A 38 -13.42 -0.23 -4.87
N GLN A 39 -14.22 -0.21 -3.81
CA GLN A 39 -14.43 0.96 -2.97
C GLN A 39 -14.34 0.58 -1.50
N GLU A 40 -13.57 1.36 -0.74
CA GLU A 40 -13.44 1.20 0.71
C GLU A 40 -13.32 2.57 1.38
N ASN A 41 -14.03 2.78 2.49
CA ASN A 41 -14.00 4.04 3.27
C ASN A 41 -14.27 5.31 2.44
N GLY A 42 -15.06 5.21 1.38
CA GLY A 42 -15.35 6.32 0.46
C GLY A 42 -14.31 6.52 -0.65
N VAL A 43 -13.21 5.78 -0.64
CA VAL A 43 -12.13 5.85 -1.63
C VAL A 43 -12.27 4.71 -2.64
N LYS A 44 -12.06 5.01 -3.92
CA LYS A 44 -12.03 4.04 -5.02
C LYS A 44 -10.58 3.62 -5.32
N TYR A 45 -10.40 2.36 -5.67
CA TYR A 45 -9.09 1.82 -6.04
C TYR A 45 -9.21 0.90 -7.24
N TYR A 46 -8.26 0.99 -8.16
CA TYR A 46 -7.97 -0.11 -9.06
C TYR A 46 -7.07 -1.12 -8.34
N VAL A 47 -7.48 -2.37 -8.35
CA VAL A 47 -6.76 -3.49 -7.74
C VAL A 47 -6.54 -4.55 -8.79
N ASP A 48 -5.30 -4.97 -9.01
CA ASP A 48 -4.98 -6.09 -9.89
C ASP A 48 -4.85 -7.37 -9.06
N VAL A 49 -5.82 -8.26 -9.21
CA VAL A 49 -5.86 -9.53 -8.45
C VAL A 49 -4.86 -10.56 -8.98
N ALA A 50 -4.36 -10.39 -10.21
CA ALA A 50 -3.36 -11.27 -10.82
C ALA A 50 -1.92 -10.81 -10.54
N GLU A 51 -1.62 -9.52 -10.73
CA GLU A 51 -0.26 -8.99 -10.66
C GLU A 51 0.00 -8.15 -9.40
N GLY A 52 -1.05 -7.74 -8.70
CA GLY A 52 -0.91 -6.96 -7.45
C GLY A 52 -0.16 -7.71 -6.36
N GLN A 53 0.46 -6.97 -5.44
CA GLN A 53 1.18 -7.55 -4.32
C GLN A 53 0.24 -8.39 -3.45
N LYS A 54 0.66 -9.57 -3.02
CA LYS A 54 -0.16 -10.59 -2.35
C LYS A 54 -1.42 -10.90 -3.17
N THR A 55 -2.59 -10.49 -2.68
CA THR A 55 -3.89 -10.66 -3.34
C THR A 55 -4.39 -9.39 -4.03
N GLY A 56 -3.51 -8.39 -4.20
CA GLY A 56 -3.77 -7.12 -4.84
C GLY A 56 -4.15 -5.98 -3.89
N PHE A 57 -4.69 -6.27 -2.70
CA PHE A 57 -5.07 -5.27 -1.72
C PHE A 57 -5.01 -5.83 -0.28
N PHE A 58 -4.65 -4.99 0.68
CA PHE A 58 -4.53 -5.36 2.10
C PHE A 58 -5.84 -5.10 2.84
N LEU A 59 -6.77 -6.05 2.79
CA LEU A 59 -8.11 -5.92 3.38
C LEU A 59 -8.09 -5.79 4.91
N ASP A 60 -7.10 -6.36 5.57
CA ASP A 60 -6.88 -6.32 7.02
C ASP A 60 -6.64 -4.91 7.55
N GLN A 61 -6.08 -4.01 6.71
CA GLN A 61 -5.80 -2.62 7.07
C GLN A 61 -7.01 -1.67 6.95
N LYS A 62 -8.19 -2.15 6.57
CA LYS A 62 -9.39 -1.34 6.36
C LYS A 62 -9.71 -0.40 7.53
N TYR A 63 -9.70 -0.92 8.73
CA TYR A 63 -10.04 -0.13 9.92
C TYR A 63 -8.92 0.80 10.34
N ASN A 64 -7.67 0.44 10.11
CA ASN A 64 -6.53 1.33 10.33
C ASN A 64 -6.57 2.52 9.37
N ARG A 65 -6.85 2.29 8.08
CA ARG A 65 -7.08 3.36 7.10
C ARG A 65 -8.23 4.29 7.48
N LEU A 66 -9.31 3.75 8.03
CA LEU A 66 -10.42 4.55 8.54
C LEU A 66 -10.03 5.34 9.80
N ALA A 67 -9.25 4.74 10.68
CA ALA A 67 -8.86 5.34 11.95
C ALA A 67 -7.99 6.59 11.75
N ILE A 68 -7.04 6.59 10.80
CA ILE A 68 -6.14 7.72 10.55
C ILE A 68 -6.88 8.96 10.01
N GLN A 69 -8.03 8.77 9.38
CA GLN A 69 -8.82 9.88 8.84
C GLN A 69 -9.11 10.96 9.89
N LYS A 70 -9.32 10.57 11.15
CA LYS A 70 -9.61 11.50 12.25
C LYS A 70 -8.43 12.42 12.58
N LEU A 71 -7.22 12.03 12.20
CA LEU A 71 -5.97 12.73 12.52
C LEU A 71 -5.50 13.66 11.39
N CYS A 72 -6.00 13.45 10.17
CA CYS A 72 -5.40 14.04 8.96
C CYS A 72 -6.02 15.36 8.52
N LYS A 73 -7.21 15.74 9.05
CA LYS A 73 -7.96 16.92 8.59
C LYS A 73 -7.15 18.22 8.76
N GLY A 74 -6.95 18.92 7.65
CA GLY A 74 -6.23 20.21 7.61
C GLY A 74 -4.72 20.09 7.82
N GLY A 75 -4.17 18.87 7.96
CA GLY A 75 -2.77 18.64 8.22
C GLY A 75 -1.97 18.24 6.98
N ARG A 76 -0.64 18.34 7.11
CA ARG A 76 0.33 17.76 6.17
C ARG A 76 0.63 16.32 6.59
N VAL A 77 0.51 15.39 5.68
CA VAL A 77 0.65 13.94 5.96
C VAL A 77 1.78 13.34 5.14
N LEU A 78 2.62 12.53 5.79
CA LEU A 78 3.61 11.68 5.15
C LEU A 78 3.19 10.21 5.29
N ASP A 79 3.04 9.51 4.16
CA ASP A 79 2.70 8.09 4.11
C ASP A 79 3.90 7.30 3.57
N CYS A 80 4.67 6.70 4.49
CA CYS A 80 5.83 5.88 4.17
C CYS A 80 5.42 4.45 3.86
N PHE A 81 6.03 3.84 2.82
CA PHE A 81 5.66 2.54 2.29
C PHE A 81 4.22 2.50 1.77
N THR A 82 3.87 3.56 1.04
CA THR A 82 2.48 3.86 0.62
C THR A 82 1.87 2.79 -0.30
N HIS A 83 2.70 1.94 -0.93
CA HIS A 83 2.30 0.90 -1.88
C HIS A 83 1.44 1.50 -3.00
N THR A 84 0.15 1.17 -3.09
CA THR A 84 -0.80 1.71 -4.08
C THR A 84 -1.57 2.94 -3.57
N GLY A 85 -1.06 3.61 -2.53
CA GLY A 85 -1.58 4.89 -2.03
C GLY A 85 -2.76 4.79 -1.07
N SER A 86 -3.04 3.62 -0.52
CA SER A 86 -4.30 3.41 0.21
C SER A 86 -4.43 4.24 1.49
N PHE A 87 -3.37 4.40 2.28
CA PHE A 87 -3.37 5.29 3.45
C PHE A 87 -3.36 6.76 3.03
N ALA A 88 -2.51 7.14 2.07
CA ALA A 88 -2.44 8.51 1.56
C ALA A 88 -3.79 9.03 1.06
N LEU A 89 -4.53 8.20 0.30
CA LEU A 89 -5.86 8.56 -0.20
C LEU A 89 -6.92 8.64 0.90
N ASN A 90 -6.83 7.82 1.95
CA ASN A 90 -7.68 7.97 3.14
C ASN A 90 -7.38 9.26 3.91
N ALA A 91 -6.13 9.70 3.96
CA ALA A 91 -5.77 11.00 4.53
C ALA A 91 -6.34 12.15 3.69
N ALA A 92 -6.25 12.06 2.36
CA ALA A 92 -6.77 13.08 1.45
C ALA A 92 -8.31 13.20 1.52
N VAL A 93 -9.05 12.07 1.51
CA VAL A 93 -10.53 12.10 1.63
C VAL A 93 -11.00 12.68 2.96
N ALA A 94 -10.18 12.55 4.00
CA ALA A 94 -10.44 13.14 5.32
C ALA A 94 -10.21 14.67 5.36
N GLY A 95 -9.72 15.28 4.28
CA GLY A 95 -9.44 16.70 4.17
C GLY A 95 -8.04 17.11 4.65
N ALA A 96 -7.04 16.24 4.48
CA ALA A 96 -5.64 16.65 4.61
C ALA A 96 -5.32 17.79 3.64
N GLU A 97 -4.50 18.75 4.05
CA GLU A 97 -4.08 19.86 3.20
C GLU A 97 -3.14 19.39 2.09
N LYS A 98 -2.15 18.59 2.46
CA LYS A 98 -1.20 17.96 1.54
C LYS A 98 -0.79 16.58 2.04
N VAL A 99 -0.62 15.65 1.12
CA VAL A 99 -0.17 14.30 1.42
C VAL A 99 1.02 13.96 0.51
N LEU A 100 2.10 13.47 1.11
CA LEU A 100 3.24 12.88 0.41
C LEU A 100 3.25 11.37 0.65
N GLY A 101 3.03 10.58 -0.40
CA GLY A 101 3.16 9.13 -0.37
C GLY A 101 4.49 8.69 -0.97
N VAL A 102 5.18 7.78 -0.30
CA VAL A 102 6.52 7.31 -0.68
C VAL A 102 6.57 5.79 -0.73
N ASP A 103 7.09 5.25 -1.81
CA ASP A 103 7.38 3.82 -1.94
C ASP A 103 8.58 3.60 -2.86
N ALA A 104 9.36 2.56 -2.62
CA ALA A 104 10.48 2.19 -3.48
C ALA A 104 10.04 1.49 -4.78
N SER A 105 8.79 1.02 -4.86
CA SER A 105 8.22 0.35 -6.03
C SER A 105 7.67 1.35 -7.03
N ALA A 106 8.36 1.50 -8.17
CA ALA A 106 7.86 2.35 -9.27
C ALA A 106 6.45 1.95 -9.73
N LEU A 107 6.17 0.64 -9.82
CA LEU A 107 4.84 0.13 -10.18
C LEU A 107 3.79 0.49 -9.12
N GLY A 108 4.13 0.38 -7.84
CA GLY A 108 3.24 0.78 -6.74
C GLY A 108 2.90 2.26 -6.80
N VAL A 109 3.92 3.11 -7.01
CA VAL A 109 3.76 4.57 -7.14
C VAL A 109 2.91 4.95 -8.37
N GLU A 110 3.09 4.28 -9.50
CA GLU A 110 2.26 4.50 -10.69
C GLU A 110 0.79 4.17 -10.42
N GLN A 111 0.52 3.02 -9.81
CA GLN A 111 -0.83 2.63 -9.40
C GLN A 111 -1.42 3.58 -8.35
N ALA A 112 -0.61 4.09 -7.45
CA ALA A 112 -1.04 5.10 -6.46
C ALA A 112 -1.48 6.40 -7.15
N ARG A 113 -0.74 6.86 -8.16
CA ARG A 113 -1.11 8.04 -8.98
C ARG A 113 -2.42 7.81 -9.75
N GLU A 114 -2.59 6.63 -10.37
CA GLU A 114 -3.86 6.27 -11.00
C GLU A 114 -5.02 6.33 -10.02
N ASN A 115 -4.83 5.80 -8.80
CA ASN A 115 -5.84 5.82 -7.75
C ASN A 115 -6.13 7.26 -7.26
N ALA A 116 -5.13 8.15 -7.19
CA ALA A 116 -5.36 9.56 -6.87
C ALA A 116 -6.22 10.23 -7.93
N ALA A 117 -5.87 10.09 -9.21
CA ALA A 117 -6.64 10.65 -10.32
C ALA A 117 -8.07 10.10 -10.36
N LEU A 118 -8.27 8.79 -10.12
CA LEU A 118 -9.59 8.14 -10.03
C LEU A 118 -10.52 8.78 -8.98
N ASN A 119 -9.92 9.36 -7.93
CA ASN A 119 -10.63 10.04 -6.83
C ASN A 119 -10.61 11.58 -6.93
N GLY A 120 -9.98 12.15 -7.96
CA GLY A 120 -9.81 13.60 -8.10
C GLY A 120 -8.92 14.21 -7.00
N MET A 121 -7.91 13.48 -6.54
CA MET A 121 -7.03 13.86 -5.42
C MET A 121 -5.57 14.13 -5.84
N ASP A 122 -5.30 14.16 -7.13
CA ASP A 122 -3.97 14.34 -7.72
C ASP A 122 -3.32 15.70 -7.40
N GLU A 123 -4.10 16.72 -7.06
CA GLU A 123 -3.58 18.00 -6.56
C GLU A 123 -3.25 17.97 -5.06
N THR A 124 -3.94 17.13 -4.29
CA THR A 124 -3.74 17.01 -2.84
C THR A 124 -2.65 16.02 -2.47
N VAL A 125 -2.53 14.93 -3.26
CA VAL A 125 -1.60 13.83 -2.97
C VAL A 125 -0.50 13.79 -4.02
N GLN A 126 0.73 13.89 -3.57
CA GLN A 126 1.93 13.64 -4.37
C GLN A 126 2.50 12.27 -4.04
N PHE A 127 2.85 11.48 -5.06
CA PHE A 127 3.55 10.22 -4.88
C PHE A 127 4.94 10.27 -5.49
N ILE A 128 5.95 9.84 -4.73
CA ILE A 128 7.35 9.75 -5.17
C ILE A 128 7.88 8.32 -5.02
N CYS A 129 8.72 7.93 -5.97
CA CYS A 129 9.42 6.65 -5.95
C CYS A 129 10.80 6.86 -5.36
N GLU A 130 10.94 6.62 -4.05
CA GLU A 130 12.19 6.75 -3.30
C GLU A 130 12.27 5.71 -2.19
N ASP A 131 13.49 5.43 -1.73
CA ASP A 131 13.69 4.61 -0.53
C ASP A 131 13.40 5.46 0.72
N VAL A 132 12.48 4.97 1.58
CA VAL A 132 12.09 5.66 2.81
C VAL A 132 13.29 5.89 3.74
N PHE A 133 14.25 4.93 3.80
CA PHE A 133 15.45 5.06 4.64
C PHE A 133 16.41 6.17 4.16
N GLU A 134 16.38 6.50 2.89
CA GLU A 134 17.17 7.61 2.34
C GLU A 134 16.40 8.93 2.43
N LEU A 135 15.08 8.88 2.22
CA LEU A 135 14.24 10.07 2.23
C LEU A 135 14.07 10.68 3.61
N LEU A 136 13.80 9.88 4.66
CA LEU A 136 13.54 10.43 6.00
C LEU A 136 14.68 11.30 6.54
N PRO A 137 15.96 10.88 6.47
CA PRO A 137 17.07 11.73 6.87
C PRO A 137 17.24 13.00 6.02
N LYS A 138 16.81 12.97 4.74
CA LYS A 138 16.81 14.14 3.87
C LYS A 138 15.76 15.15 4.32
N LEU A 139 14.51 14.72 4.52
CA LEU A 139 13.42 15.57 5.00
C LEU A 139 13.76 16.20 6.36
N GLU A 140 14.38 15.43 7.27
CA GLU A 140 14.83 15.95 8.56
C GLU A 140 15.88 17.06 8.40
N ARG A 141 16.89 16.87 7.56
CA ARG A 141 17.92 17.90 7.27
C ARG A 141 17.34 19.16 6.61
N GLU A 142 16.31 19.00 5.78
CA GLU A 142 15.60 20.09 5.12
C GLU A 142 14.61 20.80 6.06
N GLY A 143 14.41 20.27 7.27
CA GLY A 143 13.51 20.83 8.28
C GLY A 143 12.03 20.68 7.94
N GLU A 144 11.69 19.74 7.05
CA GLU A 144 10.30 19.45 6.69
C GLU A 144 9.51 18.97 7.90
N LYS A 145 8.26 19.39 7.97
CA LYS A 145 7.35 19.07 9.09
C LYS A 145 6.06 18.48 8.54
N PHE A 146 5.59 17.45 9.23
CA PHE A 146 4.31 16.79 8.97
C PHE A 146 3.52 16.69 10.28
N ASP A 147 2.21 16.87 10.18
CA ASP A 147 1.31 16.74 11.32
C ASP A 147 1.02 15.26 11.62
N VAL A 148 1.03 14.43 10.57
CA VAL A 148 0.83 12.97 10.68
C VAL A 148 1.88 12.26 9.83
N VAL A 149 2.55 11.27 10.43
CA VAL A 149 3.44 10.34 9.72
C VAL A 149 2.89 8.94 9.87
N ILE A 150 2.65 8.27 8.74
CA ILE A 150 2.17 6.90 8.68
C ILE A 150 3.34 6.00 8.31
N LEU A 151 3.60 5.00 9.16
CA LEU A 151 4.66 4.02 8.98
C LEU A 151 4.04 2.62 8.98
N ASP A 152 3.84 2.04 7.81
CA ASP A 152 3.37 0.65 7.62
C ASP A 152 4.40 -0.14 6.79
N PRO A 153 5.60 -0.36 7.34
CA PRO A 153 6.69 -1.00 6.61
C PRO A 153 6.39 -2.47 6.31
N PRO A 154 6.97 -3.03 5.25
CA PRO A 154 6.96 -4.47 5.04
C PRO A 154 7.73 -5.17 6.16
N ALA A 155 7.46 -6.46 6.37
CA ALA A 155 8.24 -7.25 7.33
C ALA A 155 9.71 -7.29 6.92
N PHE A 156 10.59 -6.69 7.71
CA PHE A 156 12.04 -6.64 7.43
C PHE A 156 12.76 -7.97 7.65
N THR A 157 12.06 -8.98 8.20
CA THR A 157 12.60 -10.34 8.29
C THR A 157 11.55 -11.38 7.92
N LYS A 158 12.02 -12.45 7.26
CA LYS A 158 11.24 -13.66 6.96
C LYS A 158 11.83 -14.90 7.64
N SER A 159 12.92 -14.73 8.42
CA SER A 159 13.60 -15.84 9.09
C SER A 159 14.15 -15.44 10.46
N ARG A 160 14.31 -16.41 11.36
CA ARG A 160 14.89 -16.17 12.69
C ARG A 160 16.32 -15.62 12.62
N ASN A 161 17.10 -15.99 11.60
CA ASN A 161 18.48 -15.57 11.46
C ASN A 161 18.66 -14.09 11.11
N SER A 162 17.62 -13.44 10.59
CA SER A 162 17.64 -12.03 10.18
C SER A 162 16.97 -11.07 11.17
N VAL A 163 16.53 -11.55 12.34
CA VAL A 163 15.85 -10.74 13.36
C VAL A 163 16.67 -9.54 13.83
N LYS A 164 18.00 -9.71 14.05
CA LYS A 164 18.86 -8.59 14.45
C LYS A 164 18.88 -7.46 13.43
N ASN A 165 18.94 -7.78 12.15
CA ASN A 165 18.91 -6.80 11.07
C ASN A 165 17.54 -6.13 10.95
N ALA A 166 16.45 -6.89 11.15
CA ALA A 166 15.11 -6.34 11.17
C ALA A 166 14.91 -5.34 12.32
N VAL A 167 15.38 -5.67 13.53
CA VAL A 167 15.34 -4.75 14.68
C VAL A 167 16.08 -3.45 14.38
N LYS A 168 17.24 -3.53 13.69
CA LYS A 168 17.96 -2.34 13.25
C LYS A 168 17.09 -1.51 12.29
N GLY A 169 16.52 -2.12 11.24
CA GLY A 169 15.66 -1.42 10.30
C GLY A 169 14.45 -0.74 10.96
N TYR A 170 13.76 -1.43 11.90
CA TYR A 170 12.64 -0.82 12.65
C TYR A 170 13.05 0.31 13.61
N ARG A 171 14.32 0.46 13.90
CA ARG A 171 14.85 1.57 14.71
C ARG A 171 15.26 2.77 13.89
N GLU A 172 15.54 2.56 12.60
CA GLU A 172 16.01 3.58 11.69
C GLU A 172 14.88 4.39 11.05
N ILE A 173 13.66 3.86 11.09
CA ILE A 173 12.43 4.54 10.66
C ILE A 173 11.63 5.01 11.89
#